data_7d09b5358d13138175d025c06a980087
#
_entry.id   7d09b5358d13138175d025c06a980087
#
_cell.length_a   1.000
_cell.length_b   1.000
_cell.length_c   1.000
_cell.angle_alpha   90.00
_cell.angle_beta   90.00
_cell.angle_gamma   90.00
#
_symmetry.space_group_name_H-M   'P 1'
#
loop_
_entity.id
_entity.type
_entity.pdbx_description
1 polymer ?
#
loop_
_entity_poly.entity_id
_entity_poly.type
_entity_poly.pdbx_seq_one_letter_code
_entity_poly.pdbx_strand_id
1 'polypeptide(L)'
;MMTTISNIKKEFLVEASQETAFKVFTEKMDKWWPKTHHVGACPMTKLELEPGVNGRWYTKHEDGSEVNIGYVMNWDPFELLVLNWQIDGNFKCDPEITTEVEVKFISEGPKTTRVKLEHKNLERLAGGIKVIDSMDEGWGMIMDLYKSVVEHES
;
A
#
# COMPACT_ATOMS: atom_id res chain seq x y z
N MET A 1 20.03 2.50 25.73
CA MET A 1 19.74 3.32 24.55
C MET A 1 18.57 2.76 23.77
N MET A 2 17.59 3.58 23.53
CA MET A 2 16.40 3.13 22.80
C MET A 2 16.62 3.26 21.29
N THR A 3 16.33 2.19 20.58
CA THR A 3 16.34 2.22 19.12
C THR A 3 15.01 2.80 18.64
N THR A 4 15.07 3.93 17.97
CA THR A 4 13.87 4.53 17.40
C THR A 4 13.57 3.90 16.05
N ILE A 5 12.37 3.35 15.91
CA ILE A 5 11.91 2.80 14.65
C ILE A 5 11.28 3.93 13.84
N SER A 6 11.89 4.24 12.71
CA SER A 6 11.40 5.29 11.82
C SER A 6 10.30 4.78 10.90
N ASN A 7 9.38 5.67 10.53
CA ASN A 7 8.38 5.37 9.52
C ASN A 7 9.06 5.13 8.17
N ILE A 8 8.45 4.27 7.35
CA ILE A 8 8.89 4.09 5.96
C ILE A 8 8.28 5.22 5.14
N LYS A 9 9.12 5.94 4.41
CA LYS A 9 8.68 7.06 3.57
C LYS A 9 9.18 6.88 2.15
N LYS A 10 8.27 7.04 1.19
CA LYS A 10 8.59 7.04 -0.24
C LYS A 10 7.97 8.28 -0.86
N GLU A 11 8.74 9.00 -1.66
CA GLU A 11 8.27 10.20 -2.35
C GLU A 11 8.83 10.20 -3.77
N PHE A 12 7.96 10.43 -4.75
CA PHE A 12 8.35 10.42 -6.15
C PHE A 12 7.33 11.17 -6.99
N LEU A 13 7.72 11.52 -8.21
CA LEU A 13 6.84 12.15 -9.19
C LEU A 13 6.36 11.12 -10.20
N VAL A 14 5.08 11.21 -10.58
CA VAL A 14 4.53 10.41 -11.68
C VAL A 14 4.04 11.36 -12.77
N GLU A 15 4.20 10.96 -14.02
CA GLU A 15 3.75 11.74 -15.17
C GLU A 15 2.28 11.43 -15.47
N ALA A 16 1.41 11.85 -14.57
CA ALA A 16 -0.04 11.66 -14.67
C ALA A 16 -0.75 12.71 -13.83
N SER A 17 -2.00 12.99 -14.15
CA SER A 17 -2.82 13.90 -13.36
C SER A 17 -3.06 13.34 -11.97
N GLN A 18 -3.40 14.21 -11.03
CA GLN A 18 -3.74 13.82 -9.66
C GLN A 18 -4.88 12.80 -9.63
N GLU A 19 -5.90 13.02 -10.45
CA GLU A 19 -7.03 12.10 -10.56
C GLU A 19 -6.59 10.72 -11.05
N THR A 20 -5.80 10.67 -12.11
CA THR A 20 -5.29 9.39 -12.65
C THR A 20 -4.40 8.69 -11.63
N ALA A 21 -3.51 9.44 -10.97
CA ALA A 21 -2.61 8.86 -9.96
C ALA A 21 -3.42 8.21 -8.83
N PHE A 22 -4.44 8.87 -8.34
CA PHE A 22 -5.31 8.34 -7.29
C PHE A 22 -6.08 7.11 -7.76
N LYS A 23 -6.69 7.18 -8.93
CA LYS A 23 -7.49 6.08 -9.47
C LYS A 23 -6.67 4.83 -9.78
N VAL A 24 -5.48 4.99 -10.32
CA VAL A 24 -4.60 3.84 -10.58
C VAL A 24 -4.16 3.20 -9.27
N PHE A 25 -3.85 4.01 -8.27
CA PHE A 25 -3.47 3.47 -6.97
C PHE A 25 -4.61 2.65 -6.35
N THR A 26 -5.85 3.16 -6.39
CA THR A 26 -6.99 2.54 -5.71
C THR A 26 -7.71 1.50 -6.56
N GLU A 27 -8.09 1.86 -7.77
CA GLU A 27 -8.93 0.99 -8.61
C GLU A 27 -8.14 -0.07 -9.37
N LYS A 28 -6.85 0.17 -9.59
CA LYS A 28 -5.99 -0.71 -10.39
C LYS A 28 -4.82 -1.27 -9.60
N MET A 29 -4.96 -1.37 -8.28
CA MET A 29 -3.91 -1.91 -7.42
C MET A 29 -3.49 -3.32 -7.84
N ASP A 30 -4.42 -4.12 -8.32
CA ASP A 30 -4.14 -5.48 -8.80
C ASP A 30 -3.15 -5.50 -9.98
N LYS A 31 -3.09 -4.41 -10.76
CA LYS A 31 -2.18 -4.34 -11.91
C LYS A 31 -0.73 -4.11 -11.51
N TRP A 32 -0.47 -3.39 -10.44
CA TRP A 32 0.90 -3.05 -10.04
C TRP A 32 1.37 -3.76 -8.77
N TRP A 33 0.49 -4.36 -7.99
CA TRP A 33 0.90 -5.13 -6.81
C TRP A 33 1.49 -6.47 -7.24
N PRO A 34 2.73 -6.81 -6.81
CA PRO A 34 3.35 -8.07 -7.20
C PRO A 34 2.58 -9.27 -6.67
N LYS A 35 2.30 -10.23 -7.54
CA LYS A 35 1.57 -11.44 -7.13
C LYS A 35 2.35 -12.32 -6.16
N THR A 36 3.66 -12.08 -6.04
CA THR A 36 4.51 -12.78 -5.06
C THR A 36 4.42 -12.19 -3.66
N HIS A 37 3.86 -10.98 -3.51
CA HIS A 37 3.76 -10.28 -2.23
C HIS A 37 2.36 -10.47 -1.64
N HIS A 38 2.13 -11.68 -1.12
CA HIS A 38 0.85 -12.04 -0.51
C HIS A 38 1.06 -12.83 0.78
N VAL A 39 -0.01 -12.88 1.58
CA VAL A 39 -0.09 -13.70 2.79
C VAL A 39 -0.83 -14.98 2.45
N GLY A 40 -0.41 -16.09 3.04
CA GLY A 40 -1.04 -17.39 2.82
C GLY A 40 -0.26 -18.30 1.90
N ALA A 41 -0.56 -19.59 1.97
CA ALA A 41 0.17 -20.63 1.25
C ALA A 41 -0.24 -20.75 -0.22
N CYS A 42 -1.49 -20.38 -0.55
CA CYS A 42 -1.97 -20.45 -1.93
C CYS A 42 -1.58 -19.23 -2.73
N PRO A 43 -1.27 -19.38 -4.03
CA PRO A 43 -0.96 -18.27 -4.89
C PRO A 43 -2.10 -17.25 -4.94
N MET A 44 -1.72 -15.97 -4.95
CA MET A 44 -2.66 -14.86 -5.06
C MET A 44 -3.12 -14.70 -6.51
N THR A 45 -4.45 -14.65 -6.71
CA THR A 45 -5.01 -14.43 -8.03
C THR A 45 -5.40 -12.98 -8.26
N LYS A 46 -5.78 -12.28 -7.18
CA LYS A 46 -6.24 -10.90 -7.28
C LYS A 46 -6.06 -10.15 -5.97
N LEU A 47 -5.82 -8.85 -6.08
CA LEU A 47 -5.81 -7.91 -4.95
C LEU A 47 -6.95 -6.92 -5.17
N GLU A 48 -7.76 -6.70 -4.14
CA GLU A 48 -8.87 -5.75 -4.23
C GLU A 48 -8.84 -4.73 -3.10
N LEU A 49 -9.22 -3.50 -3.46
CA LEU A 49 -9.45 -2.41 -2.51
C LEU A 49 -10.84 -1.85 -2.78
N GLU A 50 -11.74 -2.04 -1.82
CA GLU A 50 -13.10 -1.51 -1.93
C GLU A 50 -13.07 0.00 -1.68
N PRO A 51 -13.74 0.81 -2.49
CA PRO A 51 -13.70 2.26 -2.34
C PRO A 51 -14.45 2.75 -1.12
N GLY A 52 -14.00 3.90 -0.60
CA GLY A 52 -14.67 4.55 0.53
C GLY A 52 -14.18 4.10 1.89
N VAL A 53 -14.53 4.87 2.91
CA VAL A 53 -14.17 4.55 4.30
C VAL A 53 -14.79 3.22 4.71
N ASN A 54 -14.01 2.40 5.41
CA ASN A 54 -14.33 1.03 5.82
C ASN A 54 -14.33 0.01 4.67
N GLY A 55 -13.95 0.40 3.45
CA GLY A 55 -13.74 -0.54 2.35
C GLY A 55 -12.67 -1.56 2.72
N ARG A 56 -12.85 -2.81 2.30
CA ARG A 56 -11.89 -3.88 2.57
C ARG A 56 -10.71 -3.79 1.63
N TRP A 57 -9.54 -4.10 2.16
CA TRP A 57 -8.30 -4.27 1.40
C TRP A 57 -7.86 -5.71 1.59
N TYR A 58 -7.96 -6.53 0.54
CA TYR A 58 -7.78 -7.97 0.69
C TYR A 58 -7.29 -8.62 -0.60
N THR A 59 -6.78 -9.86 -0.45
CA THR A 59 -6.33 -10.67 -1.57
C THR A 59 -7.24 -11.88 -1.75
N LYS A 60 -7.39 -12.32 -3.01
CA LYS A 60 -8.06 -13.56 -3.37
C LYS A 60 -7.02 -14.58 -3.84
N HIS A 61 -7.25 -15.84 -3.56
CA HIS A 61 -6.30 -16.92 -3.83
C HIS A 61 -6.94 -18.03 -4.65
N GLU A 62 -6.09 -18.88 -5.26
CA GLU A 62 -6.54 -19.96 -6.16
C GLU A 62 -7.51 -20.94 -5.52
N ASP A 63 -7.40 -21.16 -4.22
CA ASP A 63 -8.31 -22.07 -3.49
C ASP A 63 -9.63 -21.45 -3.10
N GLY A 64 -9.88 -20.20 -3.51
CA GLY A 64 -11.07 -19.45 -3.16
C GLY A 64 -10.99 -18.71 -1.84
N SER A 65 -9.88 -18.84 -1.09
CA SER A 65 -9.73 -18.12 0.17
C SER A 65 -9.45 -16.63 -0.06
N GLU A 66 -9.75 -15.84 0.96
CA GLU A 66 -9.47 -14.40 0.98
C GLU A 66 -8.66 -14.08 2.22
N VAL A 67 -7.66 -13.19 2.08
CA VAL A 67 -6.85 -12.73 3.20
C VAL A 67 -6.96 -11.21 3.31
N ASN A 68 -7.42 -10.72 4.43
CA ASN A 68 -7.50 -9.28 4.68
C ASN A 68 -6.11 -8.71 4.94
N ILE A 69 -5.81 -7.58 4.27
CA ILE A 69 -4.62 -6.78 4.58
C ILE A 69 -5.01 -5.68 5.57
N GLY A 70 -6.19 -5.11 5.39
CA GLY A 70 -6.70 -4.05 6.24
C GLY A 70 -8.00 -3.47 5.69
N TYR A 71 -8.19 -2.18 5.96
CA TYR A 71 -9.38 -1.47 5.48
C TYR A 71 -9.05 0.02 5.26
N VAL A 72 -9.93 0.73 4.57
CA VAL A 72 -9.77 2.16 4.30
C VAL A 72 -10.16 2.95 5.54
N MET A 73 -9.23 3.78 6.03
CA MET A 73 -9.47 4.67 7.17
C MET A 73 -9.87 6.07 6.73
N ASN A 74 -9.32 6.55 5.62
CA ASN A 74 -9.66 7.85 5.07
C ASN A 74 -9.65 7.75 3.54
N TRP A 75 -10.68 8.30 2.91
CA TRP A 75 -10.86 8.30 1.47
C TRP A 75 -11.23 9.70 1.02
N ASP A 76 -10.23 10.44 0.56
CA ASP A 76 -10.40 11.82 0.14
C ASP A 76 -9.90 12.00 -1.30
N PRO A 77 -10.77 11.72 -2.29
CA PRO A 77 -10.38 11.83 -3.70
C PRO A 77 -10.13 13.29 -4.06
N PHE A 78 -9.07 13.60 -4.73
CA PHE A 78 -7.98 12.76 -5.24
C PHE A 78 -6.67 13.09 -4.52
N GLU A 79 -6.78 13.44 -3.25
CA GLU A 79 -5.71 14.03 -2.45
C GLU A 79 -5.09 13.09 -1.43
N LEU A 80 -5.90 12.27 -0.76
CA LEU A 80 -5.44 11.51 0.39
C LEU A 80 -6.11 10.15 0.49
N LEU A 81 -5.30 9.13 0.76
CA LEU A 81 -5.76 7.78 1.07
C LEU A 81 -5.02 7.33 2.33
N VAL A 82 -5.76 6.87 3.33
CA VAL A 82 -5.17 6.24 4.52
C VAL A 82 -5.72 4.84 4.65
N LEU A 83 -4.82 3.87 4.69
CA LEU A 83 -5.15 2.46 4.81
C LEU A 83 -4.66 1.92 6.14
N ASN A 84 -5.46 1.06 6.75
CA ASN A 84 -5.04 0.26 7.88
C ASN A 84 -4.28 -0.96 7.36
N TRP A 85 -3.13 -1.26 7.97
CA TRP A 85 -2.30 -2.41 7.60
C TRP A 85 -2.27 -3.37 8.79
N GLN A 86 -2.80 -4.57 8.61
CA GLN A 86 -2.95 -5.57 9.67
C GLN A 86 -2.05 -6.80 9.48
N ILE A 87 -1.09 -6.74 8.57
CA ILE A 87 -0.16 -7.83 8.36
C ILE A 87 1.03 -7.66 9.32
N ASP A 88 1.30 -8.69 10.11
CA ASP A 88 2.42 -8.66 11.07
C ASP A 88 3.75 -9.01 10.40
N GLY A 89 4.84 -9.00 11.19
CA GLY A 89 6.17 -9.30 10.70
C GLY A 89 6.37 -10.73 10.24
N ASN A 90 5.43 -11.62 10.53
CA ASN A 90 5.44 -13.02 10.09
C ASN A 90 4.51 -13.25 8.89
N PHE A 91 4.06 -12.17 8.25
CA PHE A 91 3.15 -12.20 7.09
C PHE A 91 1.81 -12.86 7.41
N LYS A 92 1.29 -12.62 8.60
CA LYS A 92 -0.03 -13.08 9.02
C LYS A 92 -0.92 -11.89 9.32
N CYS A 93 -2.19 -12.00 8.98
CA CYS A 93 -3.16 -10.98 9.34
C CYS A 93 -3.46 -11.06 10.84
N ASP A 94 -3.23 -9.96 11.54
CA ASP A 94 -3.53 -9.84 12.97
C ASP A 94 -4.35 -8.57 13.19
N PRO A 95 -5.66 -8.70 13.45
CA PRO A 95 -6.53 -7.52 13.64
C PRO A 95 -6.15 -6.64 14.83
N GLU A 96 -5.35 -7.16 15.76
CA GLU A 96 -4.88 -6.38 16.89
C GLU A 96 -3.68 -5.51 16.54
N ILE A 97 -2.95 -5.83 15.46
CA ILE A 97 -1.83 -5.04 14.99
C ILE A 97 -2.35 -4.07 13.94
N THR A 98 -2.37 -2.80 14.28
CA THR A 98 -2.82 -1.78 13.33
C THR A 98 -1.70 -0.80 13.05
N THR A 99 -1.16 -0.86 11.84
CA THR A 99 -0.26 0.17 11.33
C THR A 99 -1.00 0.94 10.25
N GLU A 100 -0.49 2.10 9.87
CA GLU A 100 -1.16 2.96 8.90
C GLU A 100 -0.29 3.18 7.67
N VAL A 101 -0.90 3.11 6.50
CA VAL A 101 -0.28 3.50 5.24
C VAL A 101 -1.00 4.76 4.74
N GLU A 102 -0.31 5.89 4.81
CA GLU A 102 -0.84 7.16 4.35
C GLU A 102 -0.24 7.49 2.99
N VAL A 103 -1.09 7.79 2.01
CA VAL A 103 -0.65 8.16 0.67
C VAL A 103 -1.26 9.50 0.29
N LYS A 104 -0.39 10.47 0.01
CA LYS A 104 -0.79 11.80 -0.44
C LYS A 104 -0.50 11.95 -1.92
N PHE A 105 -1.43 12.54 -2.64
CA PHE A 105 -1.34 12.81 -4.06
C PHE A 105 -1.40 14.32 -4.26
N ILE A 106 -0.26 14.93 -4.58
CA ILE A 106 -0.13 16.39 -4.66
C ILE A 106 0.05 16.78 -6.12
N SER A 107 -0.89 17.56 -6.65
CA SER A 107 -0.79 18.05 -8.02
C SER A 107 0.39 19.02 -8.15
N GLU A 108 1.29 18.73 -9.07
CA GLU A 108 2.41 19.61 -9.43
C GLU A 108 2.21 20.23 -10.82
N GLY A 109 1.15 19.82 -11.50
CA GLY A 109 0.80 20.29 -12.84
C GLY A 109 -0.31 19.41 -13.43
N PRO A 110 -0.80 19.72 -14.63
CA PRO A 110 -1.92 18.98 -15.23
C PRO A 110 -1.61 17.51 -15.53
N LYS A 111 -0.32 17.17 -15.66
CA LYS A 111 0.12 15.81 -15.94
C LYS A 111 1.28 15.37 -15.04
N THR A 112 1.41 15.99 -13.87
CA THR A 112 2.46 15.65 -12.92
C THR A 112 1.89 15.65 -11.52
N THR A 113 2.12 14.56 -10.80
CA THR A 113 1.66 14.41 -9.43
C THR A 113 2.81 13.91 -8.57
N ARG A 114 2.95 14.53 -7.40
CA ARG A 114 3.89 14.05 -6.38
C ARG A 114 3.15 13.08 -5.49
N VAL A 115 3.68 11.87 -5.38
CA VAL A 115 3.10 10.82 -4.52
C VAL A 115 4.00 10.67 -3.30
N LYS A 116 3.40 10.77 -2.12
CA LYS A 116 4.09 10.58 -0.85
C LYS A 116 3.42 9.45 -0.09
N LEU A 117 4.15 8.38 0.12
CA LEU A 117 3.68 7.24 0.91
C LEU A 117 4.44 7.20 2.23
N GLU A 118 3.70 7.02 3.32
CA GLU A 118 4.31 6.85 4.64
C GLU A 118 3.62 5.69 5.37
N HIS A 119 4.41 4.69 5.75
CA HIS A 119 3.93 3.58 6.56
C HIS A 119 4.31 3.87 8.01
N LYS A 120 3.32 4.06 8.86
CA LYS A 120 3.46 4.54 10.24
C LYS A 120 3.21 3.43 11.26
N ASN A 121 3.62 3.70 12.50
CA ASN A 121 3.35 2.81 13.65
C ASN A 121 4.00 1.44 13.53
N LEU A 122 5.15 1.39 12.87
CA LEU A 122 5.87 0.14 12.60
C LEU A 122 6.40 -0.54 13.86
N GLU A 123 6.53 0.20 14.95
CA GLU A 123 6.92 -0.34 16.26
C GLU A 123 5.92 -1.37 16.78
N ARG A 124 4.72 -1.40 16.21
CA ARG A 124 3.67 -2.37 16.56
C ARG A 124 3.87 -3.73 15.90
N LEU A 125 4.77 -3.80 14.92
CA LEU A 125 5.03 -5.04 14.19
C LEU A 125 6.05 -5.91 14.93
N ALA A 126 5.80 -7.22 14.95
CA ALA A 126 6.78 -8.17 15.45
C ALA A 126 7.95 -8.27 14.47
N GLY A 127 9.14 -8.60 14.97
CA GLY A 127 10.33 -8.81 14.15
C GLY A 127 11.32 -7.66 14.07
N GLY A 128 10.94 -6.48 14.55
CA GLY A 128 11.84 -5.34 14.70
C GLY A 128 12.42 -4.79 13.40
N ILE A 129 13.66 -4.30 13.47
CA ILE A 129 14.32 -3.59 12.37
C ILE A 129 14.43 -4.42 11.10
N LYS A 130 14.66 -5.73 11.20
CA LYS A 130 14.81 -6.60 10.03
C LYS A 130 13.53 -6.63 9.18
N VAL A 131 12.38 -6.66 9.83
CA VAL A 131 11.10 -6.64 9.13
C VAL A 131 10.90 -5.30 8.44
N ILE A 132 11.27 -4.20 9.11
CA ILE A 132 11.12 -2.86 8.56
C ILE A 132 12.02 -2.67 7.35
N ASP A 133 13.26 -3.15 7.39
CA ASP A 133 14.16 -3.08 6.24
C ASP A 133 13.58 -3.83 5.03
N SER A 134 13.04 -5.03 5.26
CA SER A 134 12.39 -5.80 4.19
C SER A 134 11.18 -5.08 3.63
N MET A 135 10.39 -4.45 4.48
CA MET A 135 9.21 -3.69 4.05
C MET A 135 9.61 -2.43 3.28
N ASP A 136 10.69 -1.77 3.70
CA ASP A 136 11.20 -0.60 2.99
C ASP A 136 11.62 -0.95 1.57
N GLU A 137 12.37 -2.02 1.40
CA GLU A 137 12.76 -2.51 0.07
C GLU A 137 11.52 -2.94 -0.74
N GLY A 138 10.58 -3.61 -0.11
CA GLY A 138 9.33 -4.04 -0.74
C GLY A 138 8.52 -2.85 -1.24
N TRP A 139 8.35 -1.82 -0.41
CA TRP A 139 7.64 -0.61 -0.81
C TRP A 139 8.34 0.10 -1.97
N GLY A 140 9.66 0.16 -1.96
CA GLY A 140 10.42 0.75 -3.06
C GLY A 140 10.13 0.05 -4.38
N MET A 141 10.18 -1.28 -4.41
CA MET A 141 9.88 -2.08 -5.59
C MET A 141 8.42 -1.91 -6.02
N ILE A 142 7.49 -1.96 -5.07
CA ILE A 142 6.06 -1.82 -5.35
C ILE A 142 5.74 -0.44 -5.92
N MET A 143 6.34 0.61 -5.38
CA MET A 143 6.12 1.96 -5.88
C MET A 143 6.72 2.17 -7.28
N ASP A 144 7.83 1.52 -7.60
CA ASP A 144 8.37 1.53 -8.96
C ASP A 144 7.39 0.89 -9.95
N LEU A 145 6.75 -0.21 -9.56
CA LEU A 145 5.73 -0.87 -10.37
C LEU A 145 4.50 0.03 -10.54
N TYR A 146 4.06 0.65 -9.46
CA TYR A 146 2.95 1.60 -9.51
C TYR A 146 3.25 2.76 -10.47
N LYS A 147 4.42 3.36 -10.34
CA LYS A 147 4.84 4.46 -11.21
C LYS A 147 4.79 4.05 -12.69
N SER A 148 5.31 2.87 -13.00
CA SER A 148 5.30 2.34 -14.36
C SER A 148 3.87 2.20 -14.90
N VAL A 149 2.97 1.64 -14.10
CA VAL A 149 1.58 1.45 -14.52
C VAL A 149 0.86 2.78 -14.70
N VAL A 150 1.02 3.72 -13.75
CA VAL A 150 0.32 5.00 -13.79
C VAL A 150 0.78 5.85 -14.99
N GLU A 151 2.07 5.83 -15.30
CA GLU A 151 2.60 6.57 -16.45
C GLU A 151 2.16 5.97 -17.78
N HIS A 152 1.95 4.66 -17.81
CA HIS A 152 1.44 3.97 -18.99
C HIS A 152 -0.06 4.25 -19.21
N GLU A 153 -0.81 4.44 -18.13
CA GLU A 153 -2.26 4.69 -18.17
C GLU A 153 -2.62 6.17 -18.41
N SER A 154 -1.65 7.06 -18.30
CA SER A 154 -1.90 8.50 -18.43
C SER A 154 -2.02 8.95 -19.90
#